data_52be8fda8c06d0a21d7c215e35a4eff8
#
_entry.id   52be8fda8c06d0a21d7c215e35a4eff8
#
_cell.length_a   1.000
_cell.length_b   1.000
_cell.length_c   1.000
_cell.angle_alpha   90.00
_cell.angle_beta   90.00
_cell.angle_gamma   90.00
#
_symmetry.space_group_name_H-M   'P 1'
#
loop_
_entity.id
_entity.type
_entity.pdbx_description
1 polymer ?
#
loop_
_entity_poly.entity_id
_entity_poly.type
_entity_poly.pdbx_seq_one_letter_code
_entity_poly.pdbx_strand_id
1 'polypeptide(L)'
;MNLINYTKRYFESKILIFLFLAIYLLFGIFIFKDYGISFDENINRFNGFVSLKYVFEKLGVNIDLSLFVNNLPNLSDYADRAYGVVFDLPMAALEVILNLTDPQEVYLFKHLVNFLVFFLSSICFYFLLNHLFKNNIISLIGLLFLISSPRIFAESFYNPKDIILMSSFIFAIFFNIKFLQEKSNKYIILGSLFSALTTDIRVIGIYLPVLTLFFLFFDGDNKGIKTKFIKSFKYLISFAIFFILFWPWMWDGNIYKLIISFKEFKNYPWEGEVLYFGNFLKAKFLPWHYFFVWFFITTPIIFFLIIILGLFRSFSIFIQNLINIEKINHNNLWKNKNEMILIFILFIFLIPVASIIIFNSTLYSGWRQLYFLYPPLIILGLY
;
A
#
# COMPACT_ATOMS: atom_id res chain seq x y z
N MET A 1 -8.13 -20.75 -35.64
CA MET A 1 -6.87 -20.75 -34.87
C MET A 1 -6.92 -21.96 -33.95
N ASN A 2 -6.05 -22.97 -34.19
CA ASN A 2 -6.17 -24.29 -33.54
C ASN A 2 -5.97 -24.23 -32.03
N LEU A 3 -6.79 -24.96 -31.28
CA LEU A 3 -6.72 -25.08 -29.80
C LEU A 3 -5.29 -25.40 -29.30
N ILE A 4 -4.56 -26.24 -30.09
CA ILE A 4 -3.17 -26.63 -29.81
C ILE A 4 -2.22 -25.41 -29.84
N ASN A 5 -2.40 -24.49 -30.79
CA ASN A 5 -1.58 -23.29 -30.89
C ASN A 5 -1.91 -22.28 -29.74
N TYR A 6 -3.15 -22.25 -29.27
CA TYR A 6 -3.55 -21.41 -28.14
C TYR A 6 -2.97 -21.93 -26.82
N THR A 7 -3.07 -23.23 -26.57
CA THR A 7 -2.53 -23.86 -25.36
C THR A 7 -0.99 -23.77 -25.33
N LYS A 8 -0.30 -23.96 -26.43
CA LYS A 8 1.15 -23.80 -26.55
C LYS A 8 1.58 -22.36 -26.24
N ARG A 9 0.94 -21.37 -26.85
CA ARG A 9 1.23 -19.94 -26.63
C ARG A 9 0.93 -19.49 -25.20
N TYR A 10 -0.10 -20.05 -24.56
CA TYR A 10 -0.44 -19.79 -23.18
C TYR A 10 0.60 -20.39 -22.22
N PHE A 11 1.09 -21.58 -22.49
CA PHE A 11 2.13 -22.24 -21.71
C PHE A 11 3.48 -21.52 -21.86
N GLU A 12 3.86 -21.16 -23.06
CA GLU A 12 5.07 -20.36 -23.35
C GLU A 12 5.04 -19.02 -22.63
N SER A 13 3.90 -18.33 -22.58
CA SER A 13 3.77 -17.06 -21.85
C SER A 13 3.94 -17.20 -20.34
N LYS A 14 3.49 -18.31 -19.74
CA LYS A 14 3.69 -18.56 -18.30
C LYS A 14 5.16 -18.85 -17.96
N ILE A 15 5.85 -19.61 -18.78
CA ILE A 15 7.27 -19.87 -18.60
C ILE A 15 8.06 -18.56 -18.68
N LEU A 16 7.77 -17.73 -19.67
CA LEU A 16 8.41 -16.43 -19.83
C LEU A 16 8.25 -15.55 -18.59
N ILE A 17 7.05 -15.48 -18.01
CA ILE A 17 6.77 -14.71 -16.82
C ILE A 17 7.53 -15.27 -15.61
N PHE A 18 7.54 -16.59 -15.45
CA PHE A 18 8.28 -17.23 -14.36
C PHE A 18 9.80 -16.96 -14.48
N LEU A 19 10.37 -17.09 -15.67
CA LEU A 19 11.77 -16.77 -15.92
C LEU A 19 12.08 -15.29 -15.64
N PHE A 20 11.20 -14.40 -16.08
CA PHE A 20 11.35 -12.97 -15.81
C PHE A 20 11.35 -12.68 -14.29
N LEU A 21 10.41 -13.22 -13.54
CA LEU A 21 10.35 -13.06 -12.09
C LEU A 21 11.57 -13.68 -11.38
N ALA A 22 12.03 -14.85 -11.84
CA ALA A 22 13.23 -15.47 -11.29
C ALA A 22 14.49 -14.61 -11.54
N ILE A 23 14.64 -14.09 -12.76
CA ILE A 23 15.75 -13.17 -13.09
C ILE A 23 15.67 -11.90 -12.24
N TYR A 24 14.47 -11.33 -12.08
CA TYR A 24 14.27 -10.14 -11.25
C TYR A 24 14.61 -10.38 -9.78
N LEU A 25 14.21 -11.53 -9.23
CA LEU A 25 14.59 -11.94 -7.87
C LEU A 25 16.10 -12.07 -7.71
N LEU A 26 16.74 -12.80 -8.59
CA LEU A 26 18.20 -13.01 -8.56
C LEU A 26 18.96 -11.68 -8.70
N PHE A 27 18.50 -10.81 -9.59
CA PHE A 27 19.08 -9.49 -9.77
C PHE A 27 18.97 -8.66 -8.49
N GLY A 28 17.80 -8.63 -7.84
CA GLY A 28 17.63 -7.91 -6.57
C GLY A 28 18.47 -8.47 -5.42
N ILE A 29 18.57 -9.83 -5.32
CA ILE A 29 19.46 -10.48 -4.34
C ILE A 29 20.94 -10.17 -4.63
N PHE A 30 21.30 -9.93 -5.87
CA PHE A 30 22.68 -9.58 -6.21
C PHE A 30 23.03 -8.14 -5.81
N ILE A 31 22.11 -7.17 -6.03
CA ILE A 31 22.39 -5.73 -5.89
C ILE A 31 21.96 -5.11 -4.55
N PHE A 32 21.22 -5.83 -3.68
CA PHE A 32 20.71 -5.21 -2.42
C PHE A 32 21.82 -4.64 -1.52
N LYS A 33 23.03 -5.15 -1.65
CA LYS A 33 24.23 -4.71 -0.89
C LYS A 33 24.81 -3.39 -1.38
N ASP A 34 24.45 -2.96 -2.59
CA ASP A 34 25.00 -1.75 -3.21
C ASP A 34 24.27 -0.48 -2.74
N TYR A 35 23.17 -0.64 -2.00
CA TYR A 35 22.39 0.48 -1.45
C TYR A 35 22.89 0.86 -0.07
N GLY A 36 23.06 2.17 0.13
CA GLY A 36 23.40 2.74 1.44
C GLY A 36 22.18 2.93 2.34
N ILE A 37 22.43 3.23 3.60
CA ILE A 37 21.41 3.45 4.63
C ILE A 37 20.68 4.77 4.35
N SER A 38 19.34 4.75 4.32
CA SER A 38 18.53 5.95 4.20
C SER A 38 18.34 6.65 5.55
N PHE A 39 18.01 7.94 5.50
CA PHE A 39 17.82 8.77 6.70
C PHE A 39 16.78 8.20 7.68
N ASP A 40 15.71 7.61 7.18
CA ASP A 40 14.58 7.15 8.00
C ASP A 40 14.79 5.75 8.60
N GLU A 41 15.74 4.95 8.10
CA GLU A 41 15.89 3.55 8.52
C GLU A 41 16.27 3.39 9.99
N ASN A 42 17.12 4.29 10.51
CA ASN A 42 17.50 4.27 11.92
C ASN A 42 16.30 4.56 12.83
N ILE A 43 15.47 5.55 12.47
CA ILE A 43 14.26 5.90 13.23
C ILE A 43 13.26 4.73 13.17
N ASN A 44 13.05 4.13 12.00
CA ASN A 44 12.16 2.97 11.85
C ASN A 44 12.65 1.76 12.66
N ARG A 45 13.97 1.50 12.68
CA ARG A 45 14.54 0.45 13.53
C ARG A 45 14.25 0.72 15.01
N PHE A 46 14.44 1.96 15.44
CA PHE A 46 14.16 2.36 16.82
C PHE A 46 12.69 2.21 17.18
N ASN A 47 11.75 2.59 16.30
CA ASN A 47 10.31 2.37 16.46
C ASN A 47 9.98 0.88 16.66
N GLY A 48 10.63 0.00 15.89
CA GLY A 48 10.51 -1.45 16.03
C GLY A 48 10.91 -1.94 17.42
N PHE A 49 12.07 -1.50 17.92
CA PHE A 49 12.57 -1.90 19.24
C PHE A 49 11.76 -1.35 20.41
N VAL A 50 11.31 -0.09 20.34
CA VAL A 50 10.41 0.49 21.36
C VAL A 50 9.11 -0.32 21.45
N SER A 51 8.56 -0.69 20.31
CA SER A 51 7.35 -1.51 20.26
C SER A 51 7.60 -2.95 20.71
N LEU A 52 8.75 -3.54 20.37
CA LEU A 52 9.14 -4.88 20.81
C LEU A 52 9.32 -4.95 22.33
N LYS A 53 9.96 -3.95 22.94
CA LYS A 53 10.06 -3.79 24.39
C LYS A 53 8.67 -3.84 25.03
N TYR A 54 7.74 -3.02 24.53
CA TYR A 54 6.37 -2.99 25.04
C TYR A 54 5.65 -4.33 24.89
N VAL A 55 5.82 -5.03 23.78
CA VAL A 55 5.25 -6.37 23.56
C VAL A 55 5.81 -7.36 24.58
N PHE A 56 7.13 -7.36 24.81
CA PHE A 56 7.77 -8.23 25.79
C PHE A 56 7.28 -7.96 27.23
N GLU A 57 7.18 -6.68 27.61
CA GLU A 57 6.62 -6.29 28.91
C GLU A 57 5.18 -6.79 29.10
N LYS A 58 4.33 -6.67 28.07
CA LYS A 58 2.94 -7.17 28.10
C LYS A 58 2.84 -8.70 28.17
N LEU A 59 3.78 -9.41 27.57
CA LEU A 59 3.83 -10.87 27.60
C LEU A 59 4.57 -11.43 28.83
N GLY A 60 5.13 -10.58 29.69
CA GLY A 60 5.93 -11.00 30.84
C GLY A 60 7.27 -11.64 30.44
N VAL A 61 7.77 -11.35 29.25
CA VAL A 61 9.04 -11.85 28.73
C VAL A 61 10.14 -10.86 29.09
N ASN A 62 11.20 -11.33 29.73
CA ASN A 62 12.33 -10.50 30.15
C ASN A 62 13.55 -10.80 29.28
N ILE A 63 13.77 -9.97 28.26
CA ILE A 63 14.91 -10.03 27.34
C ILE A 63 15.65 -8.71 27.42
N ASP A 64 16.98 -8.78 27.61
CA ASP A 64 17.83 -7.60 27.56
C ASP A 64 18.04 -7.14 26.10
N LEU A 65 17.45 -6.02 25.76
CA LEU A 65 17.56 -5.40 24.44
C LEU A 65 18.73 -4.42 24.32
N SER A 66 19.48 -4.17 25.42
CA SER A 66 20.59 -3.21 25.44
C SER A 66 21.74 -3.56 24.51
N LEU A 67 21.90 -4.85 24.16
CA LEU A 67 22.88 -5.33 23.19
C LEU A 67 22.61 -4.81 21.76
N PHE A 68 21.35 -4.48 21.46
CA PHE A 68 20.90 -4.06 20.13
C PHE A 68 20.66 -2.56 20.06
N VAL A 69 19.99 -2.00 21.07
CA VAL A 69 19.64 -0.58 21.14
C VAL A 69 19.66 -0.11 22.59
N ASN A 70 20.43 0.96 22.86
CA ASN A 70 20.52 1.57 24.19
C ASN A 70 19.35 2.54 24.44
N ASN A 71 19.00 2.72 25.72
CA ASN A 71 18.08 3.77 26.20
C ASN A 71 16.69 3.74 25.56
N LEU A 72 16.09 2.54 25.44
CA LEU A 72 14.72 2.39 24.90
C LEU A 72 13.70 3.02 25.87
N PRO A 73 12.95 4.05 25.46
CA PRO A 73 11.88 4.64 26.26
C PRO A 73 10.68 3.67 26.39
N ASN A 74 9.72 4.00 27.26
CA ASN A 74 8.44 3.34 27.25
C ASN A 74 7.62 3.81 26.03
N LEU A 75 6.80 2.94 25.48
CA LEU A 75 6.00 3.27 24.28
C LEU A 75 5.07 4.47 24.51
N SER A 76 4.53 4.64 25.74
CA SER A 76 3.67 5.79 26.11
C SER A 76 4.37 7.15 26.00
N ASP A 77 5.68 7.17 26.29
CA ASP A 77 6.48 8.39 26.41
C ASP A 77 7.24 8.70 25.11
N TYR A 78 7.17 7.79 24.14
CA TYR A 78 7.89 7.90 22.89
C TYR A 78 7.18 8.85 21.90
N ALA A 79 7.95 9.72 21.26
CA ALA A 79 7.41 10.72 20.34
C ALA A 79 6.69 10.08 19.13
N ASP A 80 7.30 9.04 18.54
CA ASP A 80 6.76 8.36 17.38
C ASP A 80 5.88 7.14 17.73
N ARG A 81 5.34 7.09 18.96
CA ARG A 81 4.50 5.98 19.46
C ARG A 81 3.30 5.63 18.59
N ALA A 82 2.77 6.62 17.89
CA ALA A 82 1.61 6.47 17.02
C ALA A 82 1.96 5.91 15.62
N TYR A 83 3.25 5.71 15.32
CA TYR A 83 3.63 5.06 14.06
C TYR A 83 3.32 3.58 14.10
N GLY A 84 2.70 3.08 13.03
CA GLY A 84 2.50 1.66 12.84
C GLY A 84 3.82 0.94 12.57
N VAL A 85 3.94 -0.27 13.10
CA VAL A 85 5.18 -1.04 13.18
C VAL A 85 5.09 -2.44 12.55
N VAL A 86 4.14 -2.63 11.62
CA VAL A 86 3.92 -3.91 10.92
C VAL A 86 5.19 -4.50 10.32
N PHE A 87 6.09 -3.68 9.83
CA PHE A 87 7.38 -4.12 9.31
C PHE A 87 8.49 -4.03 10.37
N ASP A 88 8.55 -2.91 11.08
CA ASP A 88 9.65 -2.59 11.97
C ASP A 88 9.72 -3.51 13.20
N LEU A 89 8.57 -3.87 13.78
CA LEU A 89 8.51 -4.76 14.94
C LEU A 89 8.95 -6.19 14.62
N PRO A 90 8.45 -6.86 13.55
CA PRO A 90 8.99 -8.15 13.14
C PRO A 90 10.47 -8.11 12.79
N MET A 91 10.94 -7.03 12.18
CA MET A 91 12.37 -6.87 11.88
C MET A 91 13.22 -6.76 13.14
N ALA A 92 12.77 -5.99 14.16
CA ALA A 92 13.45 -5.94 15.46
C ALA A 92 13.45 -7.30 16.16
N ALA A 93 12.33 -8.04 16.10
CA ALA A 93 12.28 -9.39 16.66
C ALA A 93 13.23 -10.36 15.95
N LEU A 94 13.31 -10.32 14.62
CA LEU A 94 14.26 -11.12 13.83
C LEU A 94 15.71 -10.74 14.12
N GLU A 95 16.01 -9.46 14.31
CA GLU A 95 17.34 -8.98 14.70
C GLU A 95 17.79 -9.59 16.04
N VAL A 96 16.88 -9.66 17.02
CA VAL A 96 17.13 -10.32 18.31
C VAL A 96 17.29 -11.84 18.16
N ILE A 97 16.38 -12.51 17.43
CA ILE A 97 16.40 -13.96 17.24
C ILE A 97 17.67 -14.41 16.51
N LEU A 98 18.10 -13.67 15.50
CA LEU A 98 19.30 -13.97 14.70
C LEU A 98 20.58 -13.42 15.33
N ASN A 99 20.48 -12.71 16.47
CA ASN A 99 21.59 -12.07 17.18
C ASN A 99 22.45 -11.17 16.28
N LEU A 100 21.81 -10.35 15.45
CA LEU A 100 22.47 -9.41 14.56
C LEU A 100 22.88 -8.17 15.36
N THR A 101 24.16 -8.04 15.68
CA THR A 101 24.71 -6.90 16.47
C THR A 101 25.54 -5.95 15.63
N ASP A 102 26.09 -6.41 14.50
CA ASP A 102 26.81 -5.54 13.59
C ASP A 102 25.85 -4.66 12.78
N PRO A 103 25.99 -3.31 12.83
CA PRO A 103 25.13 -2.41 12.09
C PRO A 103 25.06 -2.68 10.59
N GLN A 104 26.17 -3.07 9.96
CA GLN A 104 26.17 -3.38 8.53
C GLN A 104 25.28 -4.59 8.21
N GLU A 105 25.41 -5.67 8.98
CA GLU A 105 24.59 -6.88 8.80
C GLU A 105 23.10 -6.57 9.02
N VAL A 106 22.77 -5.78 10.05
CA VAL A 106 21.40 -5.37 10.36
C VAL A 106 20.75 -4.65 9.18
N TYR A 107 21.41 -3.63 8.61
CA TYR A 107 20.82 -2.86 7.53
C TYR A 107 20.77 -3.65 6.22
N LEU A 108 21.81 -4.43 5.90
CA LEU A 108 21.78 -5.30 4.73
C LEU A 108 20.67 -6.35 4.83
N PHE A 109 20.45 -6.93 6.01
CA PHE A 109 19.33 -7.85 6.24
C PHE A 109 17.97 -7.15 5.99
N LYS A 110 17.80 -5.93 6.52
CA LYS A 110 16.58 -5.13 6.29
C LYS A 110 16.36 -4.81 4.82
N HIS A 111 17.42 -4.43 4.08
CA HIS A 111 17.35 -4.17 2.65
C HIS A 111 16.87 -5.40 1.89
N LEU A 112 17.43 -6.58 2.19
CA LEU A 112 17.00 -7.83 1.57
C LEU A 112 15.52 -8.12 1.86
N VAL A 113 15.08 -8.02 3.12
CA VAL A 113 13.68 -8.31 3.49
C VAL A 113 12.72 -7.29 2.87
N ASN A 114 13.10 -6.00 2.83
CA ASN A 114 12.31 -4.95 2.19
C ASN A 114 12.10 -5.27 0.69
N PHE A 115 13.18 -5.62 -0.01
CA PHE A 115 13.11 -6.06 -1.41
C PHE A 115 12.24 -7.30 -1.58
N LEU A 116 12.36 -8.32 -0.71
CA LEU A 116 11.55 -9.54 -0.79
C LEU A 116 10.05 -9.26 -0.62
N VAL A 117 9.68 -8.35 0.29
CA VAL A 117 8.28 -7.92 0.46
C VAL A 117 7.78 -7.21 -0.80
N PHE A 118 8.57 -6.32 -1.38
CA PHE A 118 8.25 -5.68 -2.65
C PHE A 118 8.16 -6.69 -3.80
N PHE A 119 9.07 -7.64 -3.89
CA PHE A 119 9.03 -8.70 -4.88
C PHE A 119 7.74 -9.54 -4.79
N LEU A 120 7.35 -9.96 -3.58
CA LEU A 120 6.10 -10.70 -3.36
C LEU A 120 4.87 -9.86 -3.75
N SER A 121 4.88 -8.56 -3.43
CA SER A 121 3.80 -7.66 -3.84
C SER A 121 3.76 -7.46 -5.36
N SER A 122 4.91 -7.47 -6.04
CA SER A 122 5.01 -7.40 -7.49
C SER A 122 4.41 -8.64 -8.16
N ILE A 123 4.62 -9.83 -7.59
CA ILE A 123 3.93 -11.06 -8.01
C ILE A 123 2.42 -10.93 -7.82
N CYS A 124 1.98 -10.45 -6.65
CA CYS A 124 0.56 -10.20 -6.38
C CYS A 124 -0.03 -9.20 -7.38
N PHE A 125 0.71 -8.14 -7.72
CA PHE A 125 0.28 -7.14 -8.70
C PHE A 125 0.11 -7.74 -10.09
N TYR A 126 1.04 -8.60 -10.52
CA TYR A 126 0.86 -9.36 -11.76
C TYR A 126 -0.44 -10.17 -11.76
N PHE A 127 -0.72 -10.91 -10.67
CA PHE A 127 -1.96 -11.68 -10.56
C PHE A 127 -3.21 -10.79 -10.51
N LEU A 128 -3.15 -9.63 -9.87
CA LEU A 128 -4.21 -8.62 -9.88
C LEU A 128 -4.49 -8.16 -11.32
N LEU A 129 -3.46 -7.76 -12.07
CA LEU A 129 -3.60 -7.34 -13.46
C LEU A 129 -4.15 -8.46 -14.34
N ASN A 130 -3.66 -9.70 -14.18
CA ASN A 130 -4.14 -10.85 -14.93
C ASN A 130 -5.61 -11.17 -14.61
N HIS A 131 -6.01 -10.98 -13.37
CA HIS A 131 -7.40 -11.14 -12.96
C HIS A 131 -8.32 -10.08 -13.60
N LEU A 132 -7.87 -8.83 -13.71
CA LEU A 132 -8.64 -7.73 -14.29
C LEU A 132 -8.70 -7.80 -15.82
N PHE A 133 -7.58 -7.96 -16.47
CA PHE A 133 -7.45 -7.86 -17.93
C PHE A 133 -7.54 -9.22 -18.64
N LYS A 134 -7.36 -10.33 -17.94
CA LYS A 134 -7.32 -11.70 -18.50
C LYS A 134 -6.34 -11.83 -19.68
N ASN A 135 -5.26 -11.06 -19.63
CA ASN A 135 -4.25 -10.98 -20.67
C ASN A 135 -2.84 -10.93 -20.06
N ASN A 136 -2.05 -11.97 -20.32
CA ASN A 136 -0.71 -12.09 -19.75
C ASN A 136 0.25 -10.98 -20.22
N ILE A 137 0.12 -10.49 -21.45
CA ILE A 137 0.99 -9.44 -22.00
C ILE A 137 0.69 -8.11 -21.32
N ILE A 138 -0.58 -7.74 -21.21
CA ILE A 138 -0.99 -6.50 -20.51
C ILE A 138 -0.53 -6.57 -19.05
N SER A 139 -0.69 -7.73 -18.42
CA SER A 139 -0.27 -7.93 -17.02
C SER A 139 1.26 -7.79 -16.85
N LEU A 140 2.03 -8.31 -17.80
CA LEU A 140 3.48 -8.17 -17.80
C LEU A 140 3.90 -6.71 -18.04
N ILE A 141 3.25 -6.00 -18.97
CA ILE A 141 3.52 -4.57 -19.20
C ILE A 141 3.26 -3.76 -17.93
N GLY A 142 2.14 -4.00 -17.25
CA GLY A 142 1.85 -3.30 -16.00
C GLY A 142 2.84 -3.64 -14.87
N LEU A 143 3.26 -4.90 -14.78
CA LEU A 143 4.33 -5.30 -13.85
C LEU A 143 5.64 -4.59 -14.18
N LEU A 144 6.02 -4.52 -15.45
CA LEU A 144 7.20 -3.77 -15.91
C LEU A 144 7.11 -2.29 -15.53
N PHE A 145 5.94 -1.66 -15.66
CA PHE A 145 5.74 -0.28 -15.25
C PHE A 145 5.98 -0.08 -13.73
N LEU A 146 5.56 -1.04 -12.91
CA LEU A 146 5.77 -0.99 -11.47
C LEU A 146 7.26 -1.09 -11.12
N ILE A 147 7.94 -2.12 -11.62
CA ILE A 147 9.31 -2.44 -11.19
C ILE A 147 10.38 -1.61 -11.91
N SER A 148 10.10 -1.05 -13.10
CA SER A 148 11.06 -0.24 -13.87
C SER A 148 10.95 1.25 -13.59
N SER A 149 10.06 1.68 -12.68
CA SER A 149 10.08 3.05 -12.16
C SER A 149 11.38 3.26 -11.37
N PRO A 150 12.33 4.12 -11.82
CA PRO A 150 13.67 4.18 -11.24
C PRO A 150 13.64 4.47 -9.74
N ARG A 151 12.74 5.33 -9.32
CA ARG A 151 12.60 5.72 -7.94
C ARG A 151 12.03 4.59 -7.07
N ILE A 152 10.97 3.94 -7.51
CA ILE A 152 10.36 2.82 -6.78
C ILE A 152 11.33 1.64 -6.72
N PHE A 153 12.03 1.36 -7.84
CA PHE A 153 13.03 0.32 -7.88
C PHE A 153 14.14 0.55 -6.84
N ALA A 154 14.74 1.73 -6.81
CA ALA A 154 15.79 2.06 -5.84
C ALA A 154 15.28 1.98 -4.40
N GLU A 155 14.15 2.63 -4.11
CA GLU A 155 13.57 2.68 -2.77
C GLU A 155 13.03 1.32 -2.30
N SER A 156 12.82 0.34 -3.20
CA SER A 156 12.42 -1.02 -2.82
C SER A 156 13.44 -1.76 -1.97
N PHE A 157 14.67 -1.28 -1.91
CA PHE A 157 15.71 -1.85 -1.06
C PHE A 157 15.77 -1.18 0.32
N TYR A 158 15.71 0.13 0.41
CA TYR A 158 16.03 0.90 1.63
C TYR A 158 14.88 1.75 2.22
N ASN A 159 13.67 1.69 1.65
CA ASN A 159 12.54 2.43 2.22
C ASN A 159 11.54 1.47 2.91
N PRO A 160 11.71 1.20 4.21
CA PRO A 160 10.90 0.23 4.94
C PRO A 160 9.52 0.76 5.31
N LYS A 161 9.18 2.00 4.95
CA LYS A 161 7.87 2.59 5.25
C LYS A 161 6.98 2.72 4.01
N ASP A 162 7.44 3.49 3.02
CA ASP A 162 6.59 3.84 1.89
C ASP A 162 6.45 2.69 0.89
N ILE A 163 7.51 1.87 0.71
CA ILE A 163 7.47 0.66 -0.12
C ILE A 163 6.65 -0.44 0.56
N ILE A 164 6.78 -0.61 1.88
CA ILE A 164 5.98 -1.58 2.61
C ILE A 164 4.49 -1.18 2.59
N LEU A 165 4.18 0.12 2.71
CA LEU A 165 2.83 0.63 2.52
C LEU A 165 2.29 0.27 1.14
N MET A 166 3.03 0.58 0.07
CA MET A 166 2.65 0.27 -1.29
C MET A 166 2.45 -1.24 -1.50
N SER A 167 3.33 -2.05 -0.97
CA SER A 167 3.26 -3.51 -1.06
C SER A 167 2.01 -4.06 -0.36
N SER A 168 1.75 -3.63 0.88
CA SER A 168 0.55 -4.00 1.63
C SER A 168 -0.73 -3.53 0.90
N PHE A 169 -0.66 -2.35 0.29
CA PHE A 169 -1.77 -1.75 -0.45
C PHE A 169 -2.12 -2.55 -1.72
N ILE A 170 -1.12 -3.09 -2.43
CA ILE A 170 -1.34 -3.99 -3.58
C ILE A 170 -2.13 -5.24 -3.15
N PHE A 171 -1.71 -5.89 -2.05
CA PHE A 171 -2.44 -7.03 -1.50
C PHE A 171 -3.87 -6.64 -1.09
N ALA A 172 -4.02 -5.50 -0.41
CA ALA A 172 -5.33 -5.01 0.02
C ALA A 172 -6.26 -4.75 -1.16
N ILE A 173 -5.80 -4.09 -2.22
CA ILE A 173 -6.59 -3.88 -3.45
C ILE A 173 -7.02 -5.22 -4.05
N PHE A 174 -6.08 -6.15 -4.21
CA PHE A 174 -6.37 -7.45 -4.82
C PHE A 174 -7.45 -8.22 -4.07
N PHE A 175 -7.30 -8.36 -2.75
CA PHE A 175 -8.25 -9.12 -1.95
C PHE A 175 -9.57 -8.40 -1.73
N ASN A 176 -9.60 -7.07 -1.69
CA ASN A 176 -10.85 -6.32 -1.65
C ASN A 176 -11.61 -6.41 -2.98
N ILE A 177 -10.95 -6.36 -4.13
CA ILE A 177 -11.58 -6.61 -5.44
C ILE A 177 -12.17 -8.03 -5.47
N LYS A 178 -11.40 -9.03 -5.04
CA LYS A 178 -11.90 -10.42 -4.91
C LYS A 178 -13.10 -10.51 -3.98
N PHE A 179 -13.08 -9.80 -2.85
CA PHE A 179 -14.22 -9.74 -1.94
C PHE A 179 -15.45 -9.12 -2.59
N LEU A 180 -15.32 -8.01 -3.29
CA LEU A 180 -16.43 -7.36 -3.98
C LEU A 180 -17.04 -8.25 -5.06
N GLN A 181 -16.22 -9.05 -5.76
CA GLN A 181 -16.68 -9.93 -6.83
C GLN A 181 -17.29 -11.24 -6.32
N GLU A 182 -16.60 -11.94 -5.42
CA GLU A 182 -16.92 -13.31 -5.00
C GLU A 182 -17.72 -13.36 -3.70
N LYS A 183 -17.60 -12.32 -2.87
CA LYS A 183 -18.29 -12.18 -1.57
C LYS A 183 -18.11 -13.40 -0.65
N SER A 184 -16.95 -14.08 -0.73
CA SER A 184 -16.60 -15.25 0.09
C SER A 184 -15.98 -14.86 1.43
N ASN A 185 -16.11 -15.75 2.45
CA ASN A 185 -15.49 -15.52 3.77
C ASN A 185 -13.96 -15.45 3.70
N LYS A 186 -13.33 -16.22 2.79
CA LYS A 186 -11.88 -16.18 2.56
C LYS A 186 -11.41 -14.76 2.22
N TYR A 187 -12.11 -14.09 1.29
CA TYR A 187 -11.73 -12.75 0.86
C TYR A 187 -12.20 -11.65 1.82
N ILE A 188 -13.19 -11.92 2.68
CA ILE A 188 -13.47 -11.06 3.85
C ILE A 188 -12.24 -11.01 4.76
N ILE A 189 -11.69 -12.17 5.13
CA ILE A 189 -10.53 -12.26 6.04
C ILE A 189 -9.29 -11.65 5.38
N LEU A 190 -8.95 -12.02 4.15
CA LEU A 190 -7.76 -11.52 3.48
C LEU A 190 -7.85 -10.01 3.16
N GLY A 191 -9.01 -9.54 2.70
CA GLY A 191 -9.22 -8.12 2.42
C GLY A 191 -9.15 -7.26 3.67
N SER A 192 -9.77 -7.71 4.77
CA SER A 192 -9.71 -7.01 6.06
C SER A 192 -8.31 -7.05 6.68
N LEU A 193 -7.59 -8.19 6.59
CA LEU A 193 -6.21 -8.33 7.06
C LEU A 193 -5.31 -7.29 6.38
N PHE A 194 -5.23 -7.31 5.05
CA PHE A 194 -4.33 -6.39 4.36
C PHE A 194 -4.78 -4.93 4.44
N SER A 195 -6.08 -4.66 4.57
CA SER A 195 -6.56 -3.31 4.87
C SER A 195 -6.14 -2.85 6.28
N ALA A 196 -6.12 -3.74 7.26
CA ALA A 196 -5.64 -3.45 8.61
C ALA A 196 -4.12 -3.19 8.62
N LEU A 197 -3.33 -4.04 7.98
CA LEU A 197 -1.88 -3.85 7.83
C LEU A 197 -1.55 -2.51 7.14
N THR A 198 -2.30 -2.18 6.07
CA THR A 198 -2.14 -0.90 5.36
C THR A 198 -2.45 0.29 6.26
N THR A 199 -3.50 0.19 7.08
CA THR A 199 -3.92 1.24 8.03
C THR A 199 -2.93 1.39 9.18
N ASP A 200 -2.36 0.28 9.65
CA ASP A 200 -1.32 0.29 10.67
C ASP A 200 -0.06 1.00 10.14
N ILE A 201 0.44 0.66 8.96
CA ILE A 201 1.63 1.32 8.40
C ILE A 201 1.43 2.84 8.27
N ARG A 202 0.27 3.27 7.75
CA ARG A 202 -0.16 4.68 7.72
C ARG A 202 -1.67 4.77 7.88
N VAL A 203 -2.12 5.57 8.83
CA VAL A 203 -3.54 5.76 9.17
C VAL A 203 -4.40 6.14 7.96
N ILE A 204 -3.83 6.76 6.94
CA ILE A 204 -4.54 7.04 5.68
C ILE A 204 -5.14 5.76 5.06
N GLY A 205 -4.54 4.59 5.29
CA GLY A 205 -5.05 3.31 4.79
C GLY A 205 -6.49 2.99 5.20
N ILE A 206 -7.02 3.62 6.27
CA ILE A 206 -8.37 3.39 6.78
C ILE A 206 -9.49 3.70 5.77
N TYR A 207 -9.20 4.55 4.77
CA TYR A 207 -10.20 4.83 3.73
C TYR A 207 -10.50 3.59 2.87
N LEU A 208 -9.58 2.66 2.73
CA LEU A 208 -9.74 1.48 1.87
C LEU A 208 -10.85 0.53 2.35
N PRO A 209 -10.90 0.11 3.64
CA PRO A 209 -12.06 -0.66 4.14
C PRO A 209 -13.37 0.12 4.02
N VAL A 210 -13.37 1.43 4.30
CA VAL A 210 -14.57 2.27 4.16
C VAL A 210 -15.06 2.27 2.71
N LEU A 211 -14.16 2.50 1.76
CA LEU A 211 -14.48 2.49 0.34
C LEU A 211 -14.97 1.10 -0.12
N THR A 212 -14.33 0.02 0.33
CA THR A 212 -14.73 -1.35 0.00
C THR A 212 -16.16 -1.64 0.46
N LEU A 213 -16.50 -1.25 1.70
CA LEU A 213 -17.86 -1.44 2.22
C LEU A 213 -18.89 -0.55 1.50
N PHE A 214 -18.53 0.67 1.14
CA PHE A 214 -19.36 1.53 0.31
C PHE A 214 -19.73 0.82 -1.00
N PHE A 215 -18.74 0.32 -1.74
CA PHE A 215 -18.99 -0.40 -2.99
C PHE A 215 -19.77 -1.69 -2.79
N LEU A 216 -19.61 -2.40 -1.67
CA LEU A 216 -20.42 -3.58 -1.34
C LEU A 216 -21.90 -3.22 -1.17
N PHE A 217 -22.21 -2.09 -0.52
CA PHE A 217 -23.61 -1.67 -0.30
C PHE A 217 -24.28 -1.23 -1.59
N PHE A 218 -23.58 -0.49 -2.44
CA PHE A 218 -24.11 0.02 -3.70
C PHE A 218 -24.04 -0.99 -4.87
N ASP A 219 -23.47 -2.17 -4.65
CA ASP A 219 -23.51 -3.24 -5.64
C ASP A 219 -24.96 -3.73 -5.83
N GLY A 220 -25.49 -3.58 -7.05
CA GLY A 220 -26.87 -3.95 -7.43
C GLY A 220 -27.16 -5.46 -7.46
N ASP A 221 -26.34 -6.24 -6.80
CA ASP A 221 -26.53 -7.69 -6.66
C ASP A 221 -27.85 -7.99 -5.89
N ASN A 222 -28.67 -8.89 -6.41
CA ASN A 222 -29.99 -9.32 -5.84
C ASN A 222 -29.86 -10.02 -4.47
N LYS A 223 -28.65 -10.08 -3.88
CA LYS A 223 -28.44 -10.56 -2.51
C LYS A 223 -28.98 -9.52 -1.55
N GLY A 224 -30.10 -9.83 -0.90
CA GLY A 224 -30.84 -8.93 -0.02
C GLY A 224 -29.94 -8.15 0.96
N ILE A 225 -30.37 -6.96 1.34
CA ILE A 225 -29.63 -6.02 2.19
C ILE A 225 -29.08 -6.67 3.47
N LYS A 226 -29.81 -7.63 4.05
CA LYS A 226 -29.40 -8.43 5.22
C LYS A 226 -28.06 -9.14 4.98
N THR A 227 -27.87 -9.73 3.79
CA THR A 227 -26.60 -10.43 3.44
C THR A 227 -25.43 -9.45 3.35
N LYS A 228 -25.66 -8.26 2.80
CA LYS A 228 -24.65 -7.20 2.73
C LYS A 228 -24.25 -6.73 4.12
N PHE A 229 -25.21 -6.50 5.03
CA PHE A 229 -24.96 -6.16 6.43
C PHE A 229 -24.12 -7.23 7.16
N ILE A 230 -24.49 -8.50 7.03
CA ILE A 230 -23.74 -9.61 7.68
C ILE A 230 -22.29 -9.64 7.18
N LYS A 231 -22.06 -9.47 5.87
CA LYS A 231 -20.71 -9.48 5.30
C LYS A 231 -19.90 -8.25 5.71
N SER A 232 -20.51 -7.08 5.74
CA SER A 232 -19.87 -5.85 6.24
C SER A 232 -19.50 -5.98 7.72
N PHE A 233 -20.38 -6.53 8.54
CA PHE A 233 -20.12 -6.75 9.95
C PHE A 233 -18.95 -7.73 10.16
N LYS A 234 -18.92 -8.85 9.43
CA LYS A 234 -17.79 -9.80 9.45
C LYS A 234 -16.48 -9.13 9.03
N TYR A 235 -16.53 -8.31 7.98
CA TYR A 235 -15.37 -7.58 7.50
C TYR A 235 -14.84 -6.59 8.55
N LEU A 236 -15.73 -5.80 9.17
CA LEU A 236 -15.36 -4.82 10.20
C LEU A 236 -14.80 -5.48 11.46
N ILE A 237 -15.40 -6.58 11.92
CA ILE A 237 -14.86 -7.33 13.07
C ILE A 237 -13.48 -7.89 12.73
N SER A 238 -13.34 -8.53 11.58
CA SER A 238 -12.04 -9.08 11.15
C SER A 238 -10.99 -7.97 11.00
N PHE A 239 -11.36 -6.82 10.43
CA PHE A 239 -10.50 -5.65 10.34
C PHE A 239 -10.08 -5.14 11.73
N ALA A 240 -11.02 -4.99 12.66
CA ALA A 240 -10.73 -4.51 14.01
C ALA A 240 -9.78 -5.45 14.77
N ILE A 241 -9.99 -6.77 14.64
CA ILE A 241 -9.11 -7.78 15.27
C ILE A 241 -7.69 -7.64 14.73
N PHE A 242 -7.49 -7.61 13.41
CA PHE A 242 -6.16 -7.49 12.83
C PHE A 242 -5.52 -6.14 13.10
N PHE A 243 -6.30 -5.06 13.05
CA PHE A 243 -5.83 -3.70 13.34
C PHE A 243 -5.29 -3.56 14.76
N ILE A 244 -6.00 -4.09 15.76
CA ILE A 244 -5.53 -4.10 17.15
C ILE A 244 -4.33 -5.04 17.31
N LEU A 245 -4.38 -6.22 16.70
CA LEU A 245 -3.33 -7.24 16.83
C LEU A 245 -1.97 -6.73 16.37
N PHE A 246 -1.92 -6.06 15.22
CA PHE A 246 -0.66 -5.63 14.59
C PHE A 246 -0.18 -4.26 15.03
N TRP A 247 -1.00 -3.50 15.78
CA TRP A 247 -0.63 -2.18 16.28
C TRP A 247 -0.56 -2.14 17.82
N PRO A 248 0.59 -2.42 18.44
CA PRO A 248 0.75 -2.46 19.90
C PRO A 248 0.31 -1.18 20.60
N TRP A 249 0.42 -0.02 19.95
CA TRP A 249 -0.10 1.25 20.45
C TRP A 249 -1.58 1.21 20.84
N MET A 250 -2.38 0.35 20.18
CA MET A 250 -3.82 0.20 20.40
C MET A 250 -4.20 -0.85 21.47
N TRP A 251 -3.22 -1.59 22.05
CA TRP A 251 -3.50 -2.75 22.91
C TRP A 251 -4.15 -2.42 24.26
N ASP A 252 -4.11 -1.17 24.71
CA ASP A 252 -4.84 -0.74 25.91
C ASP A 252 -6.34 -0.48 25.66
N GLY A 253 -6.82 -0.68 24.43
CA GLY A 253 -8.24 -0.52 24.05
C GLY A 253 -8.73 0.93 23.96
N ASN A 254 -7.85 1.91 24.09
CA ASN A 254 -8.23 3.31 24.04
C ASN A 254 -8.38 3.80 22.58
N ILE A 255 -9.62 3.84 22.08
CA ILE A 255 -9.94 4.31 20.73
C ILE A 255 -9.53 5.76 20.46
N TYR A 256 -9.36 6.57 21.52
CA TYR A 256 -8.87 7.95 21.41
C TYR A 256 -7.46 8.02 20.80
N LYS A 257 -6.67 6.97 20.93
CA LYS A 257 -5.35 6.86 20.32
C LYS A 257 -5.40 6.90 18.79
N LEU A 258 -6.45 6.38 18.17
CA LEU A 258 -6.66 6.51 16.74
C LEU A 258 -6.85 7.97 16.33
N ILE A 259 -7.62 8.75 17.12
CA ILE A 259 -7.83 10.17 16.86
C ILE A 259 -6.52 10.96 17.03
N ILE A 260 -5.73 10.61 18.04
CA ILE A 260 -4.40 11.20 18.26
C ILE A 260 -3.51 10.92 17.05
N SER A 261 -3.43 9.66 16.61
CA SER A 261 -2.64 9.26 15.44
C SER A 261 -3.06 10.04 14.19
N PHE A 262 -4.36 10.21 13.97
CA PHE A 262 -4.86 11.01 12.84
C PHE A 262 -4.42 12.47 12.91
N LYS A 263 -4.46 13.09 14.10
CA LYS A 263 -4.02 14.48 14.30
C LYS A 263 -2.53 14.65 14.11
N GLU A 264 -1.73 13.72 14.63
CA GLU A 264 -0.27 13.73 14.49
C GLU A 264 0.17 13.56 13.02
N PHE A 265 -0.49 12.68 12.26
CA PHE A 265 -0.17 12.48 10.83
C PHE A 265 -0.68 13.59 9.92
N LYS A 266 -1.82 14.22 10.24
CA LYS A 266 -2.30 15.37 9.49
C LYS A 266 -1.33 16.54 9.56
N ASN A 267 -0.81 16.81 10.76
CA ASN A 267 0.07 17.94 11.05
C ASN A 267 1.44 17.42 11.52
N TYR A 268 2.04 16.50 10.75
CA TYR A 268 3.33 15.95 11.13
C TYR A 268 4.35 17.08 11.37
N PRO A 269 5.00 17.12 12.54
CA PRO A 269 5.81 18.25 12.98
C PRO A 269 7.19 18.26 12.32
N TRP A 270 7.26 18.08 11.01
CA TRP A 270 8.50 18.21 10.26
C TRP A 270 8.68 19.66 9.81
N GLU A 271 9.61 20.36 10.44
CA GLU A 271 9.89 21.77 10.18
C GLU A 271 10.92 21.99 9.05
N GLY A 272 11.32 20.92 8.36
CA GLY A 272 12.29 20.99 7.28
C GLY A 272 11.77 21.75 6.05
N GLU A 273 12.73 22.18 5.24
CA GLU A 273 12.47 22.87 3.98
C GLU A 273 12.66 21.92 2.79
N VAL A 274 11.88 22.12 1.76
CA VAL A 274 11.93 21.36 0.51
C VAL A 274 12.29 22.31 -0.64
N LEU A 275 13.27 21.92 -1.43
CA LEU A 275 13.58 22.63 -2.67
C LEU A 275 12.48 22.39 -3.71
N TYR A 276 11.80 23.47 -4.13
CA TYR A 276 10.72 23.40 -5.09
C TYR A 276 10.74 24.62 -6.02
N PHE A 277 10.88 24.37 -7.31
CA PHE A 277 11.05 25.44 -8.34
C PHE A 277 12.14 26.48 -8.00
N GLY A 278 13.29 26.01 -7.50
CA GLY A 278 14.41 26.89 -7.16
C GLY A 278 14.30 27.62 -5.82
N ASN A 279 13.20 27.45 -5.07
CA ASN A 279 12.99 28.06 -3.77
C ASN A 279 12.94 27.03 -2.66
N PHE A 280 13.47 27.35 -1.48
CA PHE A 280 13.27 26.54 -0.27
C PHE A 280 11.95 26.90 0.39
N LEU A 281 11.02 25.96 0.41
CA LEU A 281 9.70 26.11 1.01
C LEU A 281 9.57 25.22 2.23
N LYS A 282 9.00 25.74 3.30
CA LYS A 282 8.65 24.88 4.47
C LYS A 282 7.63 23.82 4.04
N ALA A 283 7.84 22.58 4.42
CA ALA A 283 7.00 21.44 4.04
C ALA A 283 5.50 21.63 4.37
N LYS A 284 5.20 22.40 5.43
CA LYS A 284 3.83 22.73 5.84
C LYS A 284 3.11 23.67 4.86
N PHE A 285 3.84 24.42 4.03
CA PHE A 285 3.30 25.43 3.10
C PHE A 285 3.49 25.07 1.65
N LEU A 286 3.64 23.77 1.34
CA LEU A 286 3.77 23.32 -0.05
C LEU A 286 2.47 23.56 -0.82
N PRO A 287 2.53 23.97 -2.09
CA PRO A 287 1.36 24.22 -2.92
C PRO A 287 0.64 22.89 -3.24
N TRP A 288 -0.67 22.97 -3.48
CA TRP A 288 -1.53 21.80 -3.79
C TRP A 288 -1.03 20.96 -4.98
N HIS A 289 -0.32 21.57 -5.91
CA HIS A 289 0.21 20.90 -7.11
C HIS A 289 1.56 20.20 -6.87
N TYR A 290 2.14 20.25 -5.67
CA TYR A 290 3.43 19.65 -5.33
C TYR A 290 3.52 18.17 -5.73
N PHE A 291 2.50 17.37 -5.37
CA PHE A 291 2.43 15.97 -5.74
C PHE A 291 2.46 15.78 -7.27
N PHE A 292 1.62 16.49 -7.99
CA PHE A 292 1.50 16.32 -9.45
C PHE A 292 2.81 16.67 -10.18
N VAL A 293 3.49 17.72 -9.76
CA VAL A 293 4.77 18.12 -10.35
C VAL A 293 5.83 17.06 -10.10
N TRP A 294 5.98 16.59 -8.86
CA TRP A 294 6.95 15.55 -8.55
C TRP A 294 6.63 14.22 -9.24
N PHE A 295 5.37 13.85 -9.31
CA PHE A 295 4.94 12.69 -10.06
C PHE A 295 5.32 12.79 -11.54
N PHE A 296 5.04 13.94 -12.15
CA PHE A 296 5.35 14.20 -13.56
C PHE A 296 6.85 14.10 -13.87
N ILE A 297 7.70 14.78 -13.09
CA ILE A 297 9.14 14.84 -13.39
C ILE A 297 9.91 13.56 -13.05
N THR A 298 9.35 12.69 -12.19
CA THR A 298 10.00 11.45 -11.74
C THR A 298 9.43 10.19 -12.39
N THR A 299 8.34 10.31 -13.15
CA THR A 299 7.73 9.19 -13.88
C THR A 299 8.16 9.21 -15.33
N PRO A 300 8.63 8.06 -15.91
CA PRO A 300 8.97 8.00 -17.32
C PRO A 300 7.82 8.50 -18.20
N ILE A 301 8.12 9.32 -19.22
CA ILE A 301 7.10 10.03 -20.00
C ILE A 301 6.06 9.12 -20.65
N ILE A 302 6.48 7.93 -21.11
CA ILE A 302 5.57 6.95 -21.72
C ILE A 302 4.55 6.46 -20.68
N PHE A 303 5.00 6.16 -19.44
CA PHE A 303 4.11 5.70 -18.36
C PHE A 303 3.14 6.81 -17.97
N PHE A 304 3.65 8.05 -17.86
CA PHE A 304 2.83 9.22 -17.57
C PHE A 304 1.72 9.41 -18.60
N LEU A 305 2.04 9.37 -19.91
CA LEU A 305 1.05 9.54 -20.98
C LEU A 305 -0.04 8.46 -20.92
N ILE A 306 0.33 7.20 -20.72
CA ILE A 306 -0.62 6.10 -20.61
C ILE A 306 -1.53 6.29 -19.38
N ILE A 307 -0.96 6.68 -18.24
CA ILE A 307 -1.71 6.94 -17.00
C ILE A 307 -2.73 8.07 -17.20
N ILE A 308 -2.33 9.19 -17.82
CA ILE A 308 -3.23 10.33 -18.08
C ILE A 308 -4.39 9.93 -18.99
N LEU A 309 -4.12 9.19 -20.06
CA LEU A 309 -5.17 8.71 -20.96
C LEU A 309 -6.16 7.78 -20.22
N GLY A 310 -5.65 6.86 -19.40
CA GLY A 310 -6.48 5.98 -18.61
C GLY A 310 -7.31 6.68 -17.54
N LEU A 311 -6.73 7.66 -16.85
CA LEU A 311 -7.45 8.53 -15.91
C LEU A 311 -8.58 9.29 -16.60
N PHE A 312 -8.30 9.93 -17.74
CA PHE A 312 -9.31 10.65 -18.49
C PHE A 312 -10.47 9.74 -18.93
N ARG A 313 -10.15 8.56 -19.46
CA ARG A 313 -11.16 7.56 -19.85
C ARG A 313 -11.99 7.12 -18.65
N SER A 314 -11.36 6.76 -17.55
CA SER A 314 -12.04 6.27 -16.35
C SER A 314 -12.96 7.33 -15.74
N PHE A 315 -12.50 8.58 -15.70
CA PHE A 315 -13.28 9.71 -15.25
C PHE A 315 -14.48 10.00 -16.19
N SER A 316 -14.26 9.92 -17.50
CA SER A 316 -15.35 10.07 -18.50
C SER A 316 -16.43 9.01 -18.32
N ILE A 317 -16.07 7.74 -18.11
CA ILE A 317 -17.03 6.66 -17.82
C ILE A 317 -17.80 6.96 -16.54
N PHE A 318 -17.13 7.38 -15.49
CA PHE A 318 -17.78 7.74 -14.23
C PHE A 318 -18.80 8.88 -14.41
N ILE A 319 -18.43 9.98 -15.07
CA ILE A 319 -19.32 11.11 -15.33
C ILE A 319 -20.51 10.70 -16.21
N GLN A 320 -20.27 9.93 -17.28
CA GLN A 320 -21.35 9.44 -18.14
C GLN A 320 -22.35 8.57 -17.35
N ASN A 321 -21.89 7.75 -16.44
CA ASN A 321 -22.78 6.94 -15.61
C ASN A 321 -23.59 7.82 -14.64
N LEU A 322 -22.98 8.86 -14.05
CA LEU A 322 -23.70 9.83 -13.21
C LEU A 322 -24.81 10.57 -13.99
N ILE A 323 -24.52 11.04 -15.20
CA ILE A 323 -25.50 11.78 -16.02
C ILE A 323 -26.65 10.86 -16.50
N ASN A 324 -26.38 9.59 -16.71
CA ASN A 324 -27.34 8.63 -17.26
C ASN A 324 -28.11 7.82 -16.19
N ILE A 325 -27.93 8.10 -14.91
CA ILE A 325 -28.60 7.38 -13.81
C ILE A 325 -30.13 7.34 -14.00
N GLU A 326 -30.74 8.44 -14.45
CA GLU A 326 -32.20 8.52 -14.66
C GLU A 326 -32.68 7.72 -15.88
N LYS A 327 -31.84 7.48 -16.89
CA LYS A 327 -32.19 6.76 -18.13
C LYS A 327 -32.00 5.26 -18.02
N ILE A 328 -31.22 4.80 -17.10
CA ILE A 328 -30.97 3.40 -16.85
C ILE A 328 -31.80 3.06 -15.63
N ASN A 329 -32.85 2.26 -15.80
CA ASN A 329 -33.76 1.75 -14.73
C ASN A 329 -32.99 0.92 -13.66
N HIS A 330 -31.77 1.32 -13.30
CA HIS A 330 -30.91 0.63 -12.39
C HIS A 330 -30.50 1.58 -11.28
N ASN A 331 -30.73 1.17 -10.04
CA ASN A 331 -30.17 1.77 -8.82
C ASN A 331 -28.63 1.66 -8.73
N ASN A 332 -27.92 1.60 -9.87
CA ASN A 332 -26.50 1.28 -9.91
C ASN A 332 -25.70 2.43 -10.53
N LEU A 333 -24.68 2.88 -9.82
CA LEU A 333 -23.68 3.85 -10.28
C LEU A 333 -22.76 3.28 -11.39
N TRP A 334 -22.94 2.02 -11.78
CA TRP A 334 -22.16 1.30 -12.81
C TRP A 334 -23.03 0.28 -13.56
N LYS A 335 -22.70 0.04 -14.83
CA LYS A 335 -23.46 -0.88 -15.70
C LYS A 335 -23.15 -2.36 -15.43
N ASN A 336 -21.92 -2.64 -15.01
CA ASN A 336 -21.45 -4.01 -14.78
C ASN A 336 -20.32 -4.05 -13.75
N LYS A 337 -19.91 -5.25 -13.33
CA LYS A 337 -18.87 -5.44 -12.31
C LYS A 337 -17.49 -4.89 -12.72
N ASN A 338 -17.16 -4.89 -14.01
CA ASN A 338 -15.88 -4.35 -14.46
C ASN A 338 -15.84 -2.83 -14.31
N GLU A 339 -16.93 -2.14 -14.67
CA GLU A 339 -17.07 -0.70 -14.43
C GLU A 339 -17.06 -0.37 -12.93
N MET A 340 -17.72 -1.17 -12.10
CA MET A 340 -17.66 -1.02 -10.64
C MET A 340 -16.20 -1.04 -10.14
N ILE A 341 -15.42 -2.02 -10.60
CA ILE A 341 -14.03 -2.14 -10.20
C ILE A 341 -13.20 -0.97 -10.73
N LEU A 342 -13.42 -0.56 -11.97
CA LEU A 342 -12.74 0.61 -12.55
C LEU A 342 -12.98 1.87 -11.72
N ILE A 343 -14.24 2.13 -11.36
CA ILE A 343 -14.63 3.25 -10.52
C ILE A 343 -14.07 3.10 -9.10
N PHE A 344 -14.08 1.89 -8.54
CA PHE A 344 -13.44 1.61 -7.25
C PHE A 344 -11.95 1.99 -7.26
N ILE A 345 -11.20 1.58 -8.29
CA ILE A 345 -9.78 1.92 -8.46
C ILE A 345 -9.57 3.43 -8.67
N LEU A 346 -10.47 4.08 -9.42
CA LEU A 346 -10.46 5.53 -9.59
C LEU A 346 -10.61 6.26 -8.24
N PHE A 347 -11.53 5.84 -7.38
CA PHE A 347 -11.70 6.41 -6.06
C PHE A 347 -10.56 6.07 -5.10
N ILE A 348 -9.91 4.91 -5.26
CA ILE A 348 -8.67 4.59 -4.54
C ILE A 348 -7.58 5.65 -4.80
N PHE A 349 -7.51 6.20 -6.01
CA PHE A 349 -6.58 7.29 -6.34
C PHE A 349 -7.11 8.65 -5.89
N LEU A 350 -8.37 8.99 -6.20
CA LEU A 350 -8.90 10.34 -5.99
C LEU A 350 -9.04 10.73 -4.52
N ILE A 351 -9.47 9.80 -3.63
CA ILE A 351 -9.72 10.11 -2.22
C ILE A 351 -8.45 10.57 -1.50
N PRO A 352 -7.30 9.85 -1.55
CA PRO A 352 -6.09 10.33 -0.88
C PRO A 352 -5.55 11.64 -1.46
N VAL A 353 -5.59 11.81 -2.77
CA VAL A 353 -5.14 13.06 -3.42
C VAL A 353 -6.01 14.23 -2.95
N ALA A 354 -7.32 14.08 -2.97
CA ALA A 354 -8.24 15.10 -2.46
C ALA A 354 -8.01 15.38 -0.96
N SER A 355 -7.81 14.32 -0.16
CA SER A 355 -7.56 14.46 1.27
C SER A 355 -6.30 15.26 1.58
N ILE A 356 -5.20 15.02 0.85
CA ILE A 356 -3.94 15.74 1.04
C ILE A 356 -4.12 17.22 0.69
N ILE A 357 -4.84 17.53 -0.38
CA ILE A 357 -5.11 18.92 -0.80
C ILE A 357 -6.03 19.62 0.21
N ILE A 358 -7.14 18.99 0.59
CA ILE A 358 -8.14 19.59 1.51
C ILE A 358 -7.55 19.80 2.90
N PHE A 359 -6.75 18.84 3.39
CA PHE A 359 -6.19 18.91 4.75
C PHE A 359 -4.82 19.61 4.79
N ASN A 360 -4.28 20.08 3.68
CA ASN A 360 -2.94 20.65 3.58
C ASN A 360 -1.89 19.78 4.28
N SER A 361 -1.90 18.46 3.98
CA SER A 361 -1.03 17.51 4.64
C SER A 361 0.44 17.78 4.32
N THR A 362 1.32 17.69 5.33
CA THR A 362 2.75 17.89 5.17
C THR A 362 3.35 16.83 4.26
N LEU A 363 3.95 17.24 3.15
CA LEU A 363 4.70 16.37 2.23
C LEU A 363 6.16 16.79 2.20
N TYR A 364 7.05 15.82 1.99
CA TYR A 364 8.50 16.06 1.85
C TYR A 364 9.14 14.93 1.04
N SER A 365 10.38 15.17 0.55
CA SER A 365 11.11 14.18 -0.25
C SER A 365 10.39 13.72 -1.50
N GLY A 366 9.77 14.66 -2.23
CA GLY A 366 8.97 14.37 -3.42
C GLY A 366 7.61 13.78 -3.07
N TRP A 367 7.20 12.74 -3.80
CA TRP A 367 5.91 12.09 -3.60
C TRP A 367 5.99 10.71 -2.96
N ARG A 368 7.10 10.38 -2.28
CA ARG A 368 7.33 9.02 -1.72
C ARG A 368 6.20 8.55 -0.80
N GLN A 369 5.63 9.45 0.00
CA GLN A 369 4.53 9.11 0.91
C GLN A 369 3.25 8.66 0.18
N LEU A 370 3.18 8.86 -1.14
CA LEU A 370 2.06 8.52 -2.02
C LEU A 370 2.39 7.41 -3.03
N TYR A 371 3.49 6.69 -2.86
CA TYR A 371 3.84 5.56 -3.74
C TYR A 371 2.75 4.51 -3.83
N PHE A 372 1.96 4.33 -2.79
CA PHE A 372 0.82 3.41 -2.79
C PHE A 372 -0.25 3.77 -3.84
N LEU A 373 -0.23 4.98 -4.40
CA LEU A 373 -1.11 5.40 -5.50
C LEU A 373 -0.59 4.97 -6.87
N TYR A 374 0.67 4.57 -7.00
CA TYR A 374 1.26 4.21 -8.28
C TYR A 374 0.64 2.93 -8.89
N PRO A 375 0.46 1.83 -8.13
CA PRO A 375 -0.23 0.64 -8.65
C PRO A 375 -1.66 0.92 -9.17
N PRO A 376 -2.54 1.62 -8.45
CA PRO A 376 -3.84 2.06 -9.00
C PRO A 376 -3.72 2.87 -10.29
N LEU A 377 -2.75 3.80 -10.37
CA LEU A 377 -2.53 4.59 -11.58
C LEU A 377 -2.11 3.74 -12.78
N ILE A 378 -1.25 2.73 -12.57
CA ILE A 378 -0.89 1.78 -13.62
C ILE A 378 -2.13 1.02 -14.09
N ILE A 379 -2.95 0.52 -13.16
CA ILE A 379 -4.19 -0.19 -13.52
C ILE A 379 -5.09 0.69 -14.37
N LEU A 380 -5.32 1.95 -13.95
CA LEU A 380 -6.14 2.90 -14.70
C LEU A 380 -5.57 3.19 -16.10
N GLY A 381 -4.24 3.31 -16.21
CA GLY A 381 -3.55 3.53 -17.49
C GLY A 381 -3.68 2.35 -18.47
N LEU A 382 -3.83 1.14 -17.97
CA LEU A 382 -3.96 -0.06 -18.80
C LEU A 382 -5.40 -0.33 -19.26
N TYR A 383 -6.41 0.35 -18.69
CA TYR A 383 -7.80 0.29 -19.12
C TYR A 383 -8.03 1.09 -20.41
#